data_06d36d07403fb856971f50af1bb9d13f
#
_entry.id   06d36d07403fb856971f50af1bb9d13f
#
_cell.length_a   1.000
_cell.length_b   1.000
_cell.length_c   1.000
_cell.angle_alpha   90.00
_cell.angle_beta   90.00
_cell.angle_gamma   90.00
#
_symmetry.space_group_name_H-M   'P 1'
#
loop_
_entity.id
_entity.type
_entity.pdbx_description
1 polymer ?
#
loop_
_entity_poly.entity_id
_entity_poly.type
_entity_poly.pdbx_seq_one_letter_code
_entity_poly.pdbx_strand_id
1 'polypeptide(L)'
;KWETDPFEAIIKNNYIYGRGTEDDKGACVMSLYAMEAVKNLNLPFKRKVQLIVGTKEEEEWTDIAHFKEEYHVPDFGFSPDGSFPIYNEEKGYADVVLLFKEEGIVELKAGESYNTIPSKAEITLSNKQKIVAEGTSAHSSMPEKGDNAISNLSEKLLKTEEAKNKSFVLFINDYFSHNSFGEKLLRD
;
A
#
# COMPACT_ATOMS: atom_id res chain seq x y z
N LYS A 1 0.38 -4.61 14.94
CA LYS A 1 0.94 -5.82 15.58
C LYS A 1 -0.18 -6.80 15.81
N TRP A 2 -0.01 -8.06 15.37
CA TRP A 2 -0.99 -9.12 15.55
C TRP A 2 -1.14 -9.48 17.03
N GLU A 3 -2.36 -9.74 17.48
CA GLU A 3 -2.66 -10.25 18.83
C GLU A 3 -2.55 -11.77 18.90
N THR A 4 -2.64 -12.45 17.75
CA THR A 4 -2.52 -13.90 17.60
C THR A 4 -1.48 -14.23 16.54
N ASP A 5 -1.07 -15.48 16.40
CA ASP A 5 -0.24 -15.90 15.28
C ASP A 5 -1.01 -15.69 13.96
N PRO A 6 -0.50 -14.88 13.03
CA PRO A 6 -1.21 -14.60 11.78
C PRO A 6 -1.36 -15.84 10.87
N PHE A 7 -0.54 -16.87 11.06
CA PHE A 7 -0.56 -18.09 10.25
C PHE A 7 -1.33 -19.25 10.88
N GLU A 8 -1.89 -19.04 12.07
CA GLU A 8 -2.86 -19.94 12.69
C GLU A 8 -4.26 -19.35 12.63
N ALA A 9 -5.18 -20.02 11.92
CA ALA A 9 -6.57 -19.58 11.85
C ALA A 9 -7.27 -19.80 13.20
N ILE A 10 -7.73 -18.73 13.83
CA ILE A 10 -8.44 -18.78 15.11
C ILE A 10 -9.90 -18.37 14.89
N ILE A 11 -10.83 -19.20 15.34
CA ILE A 11 -12.27 -18.88 15.34
C ILE A 11 -12.67 -18.44 16.75
N LYS A 12 -13.11 -17.19 16.87
CA LYS A 12 -13.55 -16.60 18.13
C LYS A 12 -14.68 -15.62 17.88
N ASN A 13 -15.75 -15.70 18.67
CA ASN A 13 -16.91 -14.79 18.59
C ASN A 13 -17.50 -14.68 17.16
N ASN A 14 -17.60 -15.78 16.44
CA ASN A 14 -18.05 -15.87 15.04
C ASN A 14 -17.17 -15.12 14.01
N TYR A 15 -15.94 -14.77 14.38
CA TYR A 15 -14.93 -14.24 13.47
C TYR A 15 -13.80 -15.23 13.27
N ILE A 16 -13.20 -15.19 12.08
CA ILE A 16 -11.98 -15.93 11.76
C ILE A 16 -10.84 -14.92 11.75
N TYR A 17 -9.83 -15.16 12.58
CA TYR A 17 -8.62 -14.34 12.65
C TYR A 17 -7.46 -15.08 11.99
N GLY A 18 -6.73 -14.41 11.11
CA GLY A 18 -5.55 -14.95 10.44
C GLY A 18 -5.17 -14.14 9.21
N ARG A 19 -3.96 -14.31 8.74
CA ARG A 19 -3.48 -13.65 7.52
C ARG A 19 -4.29 -14.12 6.31
N GLY A 20 -4.86 -13.14 5.57
CA GLY A 20 -5.64 -13.39 4.36
C GLY A 20 -7.09 -13.82 4.61
N THR A 21 -7.60 -13.78 5.84
CA THR A 21 -9.00 -14.16 6.11
C THR A 21 -9.99 -13.15 5.53
N GLU A 22 -9.62 -11.87 5.49
CA GLU A 22 -10.39 -10.80 4.86
C GLU A 22 -9.82 -10.50 3.47
N ASP A 23 -8.55 -10.25 3.38
CA ASP A 23 -7.80 -9.87 2.20
C ASP A 23 -6.80 -10.99 1.83
N ASP A 24 -7.11 -11.86 0.83
CA ASP A 24 -8.39 -11.94 0.11
C ASP A 24 -8.89 -13.39 -0.01
N LYS A 25 -8.46 -14.32 0.83
CA LYS A 25 -8.91 -15.72 0.81
C LYS A 25 -10.41 -15.86 1.09
N GLY A 26 -10.97 -14.93 1.88
CA GLY A 26 -12.39 -14.90 2.18
C GLY A 26 -13.23 -14.74 0.92
N ALA A 27 -12.93 -13.75 0.09
CA ALA A 27 -13.61 -13.49 -1.16
C ALA A 27 -13.36 -14.60 -2.21
N CYS A 28 -12.16 -15.17 -2.25
CA CYS A 28 -11.86 -16.33 -3.10
C CYS A 28 -12.75 -17.53 -2.75
N VAL A 29 -12.88 -17.86 -1.47
CA VAL A 29 -13.73 -18.98 -1.01
C VAL A 29 -15.20 -18.68 -1.25
N MET A 30 -15.69 -17.48 -0.95
CA MET A 30 -17.06 -17.09 -1.22
C MET A 30 -17.41 -17.17 -2.71
N SER A 31 -16.49 -16.76 -3.58
CA SER A 31 -16.66 -16.87 -5.05
C SER A 31 -16.80 -18.32 -5.49
N LEU A 32 -15.98 -19.22 -4.94
CA LEU A 32 -16.05 -20.65 -5.24
C LEU A 32 -17.42 -21.25 -4.82
N TYR A 33 -17.86 -20.94 -3.61
CA TYR A 33 -19.17 -21.41 -3.13
C TYR A 33 -20.34 -20.82 -3.91
N ALA A 34 -20.23 -19.56 -4.33
CA ALA A 34 -21.23 -18.93 -5.19
C ALA A 34 -21.33 -19.66 -6.56
N MET A 35 -20.19 -20.00 -7.15
CA MET A 35 -20.14 -20.77 -8.39
C MET A 35 -20.74 -22.17 -8.21
N GLU A 36 -20.44 -22.84 -7.10
CA GLU A 36 -21.05 -24.13 -6.75
C GLU A 36 -22.56 -24.02 -6.58
N ALA A 37 -23.04 -23.03 -5.86
CA ALA A 37 -24.48 -22.79 -5.66
C ALA A 37 -25.21 -22.59 -6.99
N VAL A 38 -24.67 -21.77 -7.88
CA VAL A 38 -25.25 -21.54 -9.22
C VAL A 38 -25.23 -22.83 -10.06
N LYS A 39 -24.16 -23.61 -9.98
CA LYS A 39 -24.07 -24.92 -10.67
C LYS A 39 -25.14 -25.87 -10.18
N ASN A 40 -25.41 -25.92 -8.87
CA ASN A 40 -26.39 -26.80 -8.25
C ASN A 40 -27.86 -26.43 -8.59
N LEU A 41 -28.10 -25.21 -9.06
CA LEU A 41 -29.40 -24.80 -9.59
C LEU A 41 -29.73 -25.42 -10.95
N ASN A 42 -28.80 -26.10 -11.59
CA ASN A 42 -28.94 -26.72 -12.92
C ASN A 42 -29.49 -25.79 -14.00
N LEU A 43 -29.19 -24.49 -13.88
CA LEU A 43 -29.58 -23.50 -14.89
C LEU A 43 -28.68 -23.60 -16.13
N PRO A 44 -29.21 -23.40 -17.34
CA PRO A 44 -28.39 -23.43 -18.53
C PRO A 44 -27.45 -22.20 -18.57
N PHE A 45 -26.16 -22.44 -18.50
CA PHE A 45 -25.16 -21.39 -18.68
C PHE A 45 -25.05 -21.00 -20.15
N LYS A 46 -25.16 -19.72 -20.44
CA LYS A 46 -24.92 -19.17 -21.78
C LYS A 46 -23.43 -18.84 -22.03
N ARG A 47 -22.62 -18.80 -20.98
CA ARG A 47 -21.20 -18.44 -21.02
C ARG A 47 -20.42 -19.33 -20.07
N LYS A 48 -19.13 -19.50 -20.36
CA LYS A 48 -18.17 -20.13 -19.43
C LYS A 48 -17.90 -19.17 -18.28
N VAL A 49 -17.90 -19.67 -17.07
CA VAL A 49 -17.50 -18.95 -15.85
C VAL A 49 -16.16 -19.52 -15.38
N GLN A 50 -15.22 -18.65 -15.08
CA GLN A 50 -13.90 -19.00 -14.56
C GLN A 50 -13.65 -18.24 -13.27
N LEU A 51 -13.07 -18.91 -12.28
CA LEU A 51 -12.41 -18.29 -11.14
C LEU A 51 -10.92 -18.25 -11.46
N ILE A 52 -10.33 -17.06 -11.44
CA ILE A 52 -8.90 -16.83 -11.61
C ILE A 52 -8.38 -16.36 -10.27
N VAL A 53 -7.41 -17.07 -9.70
CA VAL A 53 -6.79 -16.74 -8.42
C VAL A 53 -5.36 -16.35 -8.68
N GLY A 54 -5.06 -15.06 -8.49
CA GLY A 54 -3.70 -14.52 -8.54
C GLY A 54 -2.96 -14.73 -7.22
N THR A 55 -1.65 -14.62 -7.26
CA THR A 55 -0.78 -14.75 -6.08
C THR A 55 0.21 -13.60 -5.95
N LYS A 56 0.13 -12.61 -6.83
CA LYS A 56 1.07 -11.49 -6.96
C LYS A 56 0.36 -10.12 -6.98
N GLU A 57 -0.83 -10.02 -6.38
CA GLU A 57 -1.59 -8.76 -6.38
C GLU A 57 -0.83 -7.65 -5.66
N GLU A 58 -0.23 -7.94 -4.52
CA GLU A 58 0.58 -7.01 -3.71
C GLU A 58 2.02 -6.80 -4.23
N GLU A 59 2.34 -7.37 -5.40
CA GLU A 59 3.66 -7.29 -6.00
C GLU A 59 3.58 -6.75 -7.45
N GLU A 60 4.31 -7.38 -8.38
CA GLU A 60 4.48 -6.90 -9.76
C GLU A 60 3.46 -7.48 -10.77
N TRP A 61 2.43 -8.20 -10.32
CA TRP A 61 1.38 -8.81 -11.15
C TRP A 61 1.91 -9.75 -12.27
N THR A 62 3.07 -10.35 -12.03
CA THR A 62 3.74 -11.22 -13.02
C THR A 62 2.92 -12.47 -13.36
N ASP A 63 2.12 -12.95 -12.43
CA ASP A 63 1.20 -14.09 -12.63
C ASP A 63 0.06 -13.76 -13.60
N ILE A 64 -0.49 -12.55 -13.53
CA ILE A 64 -1.51 -12.07 -14.49
C ILE A 64 -0.89 -11.84 -15.87
N ALA A 65 0.34 -11.33 -15.93
CA ALA A 65 1.07 -11.23 -17.20
C ALA A 65 1.23 -12.61 -17.87
N HIS A 66 1.69 -13.60 -17.09
CA HIS A 66 1.83 -14.98 -17.56
C HIS A 66 0.48 -15.61 -17.95
N PHE A 67 -0.58 -15.39 -17.18
CA PHE A 67 -1.92 -15.85 -17.53
C PHE A 67 -2.38 -15.32 -18.89
N LYS A 68 -2.12 -14.05 -19.18
CA LYS A 68 -2.50 -13.43 -20.46
C LYS A 68 -1.75 -13.99 -21.67
N GLU A 69 -0.55 -14.52 -21.47
CA GLU A 69 0.25 -15.16 -22.52
C GLU A 69 -0.24 -16.58 -22.85
N GLU A 70 -0.69 -17.33 -21.85
CA GLU A 70 -1.04 -18.74 -22.00
C GLU A 70 -2.54 -19.02 -22.13
N TYR A 71 -3.37 -18.12 -21.62
CA TYR A 71 -4.81 -18.34 -21.52
C TYR A 71 -5.61 -17.22 -22.18
N HIS A 72 -6.80 -17.57 -22.63
CA HIS A 72 -7.75 -16.59 -23.14
C HIS A 72 -8.27 -15.71 -21.99
N VAL A 73 -8.11 -14.40 -22.16
CA VAL A 73 -8.64 -13.41 -21.22
C VAL A 73 -10.17 -13.36 -21.35
N PRO A 74 -10.94 -13.48 -20.26
CA PRO A 74 -12.39 -13.37 -20.30
C PRO A 74 -12.88 -12.02 -20.85
N ASP A 75 -14.00 -12.03 -21.59
CA ASP A 75 -14.63 -10.80 -22.11
C ASP A 75 -15.14 -9.88 -21.01
N PHE A 76 -15.53 -10.45 -19.87
CA PHE A 76 -16.06 -9.76 -18.70
C PHE A 76 -15.50 -10.40 -17.43
N GLY A 77 -15.24 -9.57 -16.44
CA GLY A 77 -14.80 -10.01 -15.12
C GLY A 77 -15.15 -8.99 -14.04
N PHE A 78 -15.07 -9.43 -12.81
CA PHE A 78 -15.06 -8.56 -11.65
C PHE A 78 -14.14 -9.16 -10.60
N SER A 79 -13.54 -8.31 -9.78
CA SER A 79 -12.77 -8.70 -8.60
C SER A 79 -13.65 -8.53 -7.36
N PRO A 80 -13.79 -9.55 -6.51
CA PRO A 80 -14.54 -9.45 -5.27
C PRO A 80 -13.74 -8.87 -4.11
N ASP A 81 -12.65 -8.21 -4.39
CA ASP A 81 -11.67 -7.66 -3.43
C ASP A 81 -12.05 -6.27 -2.90
N GLY A 82 -13.16 -5.72 -3.27
CA GLY A 82 -13.58 -4.38 -2.84
C GLY A 82 -14.69 -4.40 -1.78
N SER A 83 -14.87 -3.27 -1.12
CA SER A 83 -16.00 -3.03 -0.24
C SER A 83 -17.29 -2.75 -1.05
N PHE A 84 -18.47 -3.00 -0.45
CA PHE A 84 -19.72 -2.56 -1.05
C PHE A 84 -19.94 -1.04 -0.93
N PRO A 85 -20.62 -0.42 -1.90
CA PRO A 85 -21.13 -0.95 -3.15
C PRO A 85 -20.03 -1.23 -4.19
N ILE A 86 -20.42 -1.65 -5.40
CA ILE A 86 -19.50 -1.95 -6.49
C ILE A 86 -18.71 -0.70 -6.89
N TYR A 87 -17.39 -0.81 -6.96
CA TYR A 87 -16.49 0.19 -7.55
C TYR A 87 -16.34 -0.06 -9.05
N ASN A 88 -16.48 0.99 -9.83
CA ASN A 88 -16.28 0.96 -11.28
C ASN A 88 -15.19 1.95 -11.74
N GLU A 89 -14.57 2.65 -10.79
CA GLU A 89 -13.47 3.59 -11.02
C GLU A 89 -12.43 3.42 -9.91
N GLU A 90 -11.16 3.51 -10.28
CA GLU A 90 -10.03 3.44 -9.37
C GLU A 90 -9.08 4.61 -9.59
N LYS A 91 -8.37 5.01 -8.53
CA LYS A 91 -7.30 6.01 -8.64
C LYS A 91 -6.12 5.42 -9.40
N GLY A 92 -5.49 6.24 -10.23
CA GLY A 92 -4.21 5.89 -10.84
C GLY A 92 -3.12 5.75 -9.80
N TYR A 93 -2.12 4.92 -10.10
CA TYR A 93 -0.97 4.68 -9.25
C TYR A 93 0.33 4.96 -10.02
N ALA A 94 1.30 5.58 -9.36
CA ALA A 94 2.63 5.77 -9.89
C ALA A 94 3.65 5.85 -8.75
N ASP A 95 4.75 5.09 -8.89
CA ASP A 95 5.93 5.24 -8.04
C ASP A 95 6.93 6.17 -8.70
N VAL A 96 7.41 7.15 -7.94
CA VAL A 96 8.46 8.06 -8.37
C VAL A 96 9.65 7.96 -7.42
N VAL A 97 10.78 7.52 -7.93
CA VAL A 97 12.01 7.38 -7.13
C VAL A 97 12.91 8.59 -7.35
N LEU A 98 13.17 9.34 -6.29
CA LEU A 98 14.07 10.47 -6.27
C LEU A 98 15.36 10.10 -5.55
N LEU A 99 16.49 10.31 -6.22
CA LEU A 99 17.82 9.99 -5.68
C LEU A 99 18.55 11.28 -5.30
N PHE A 100 18.87 11.42 -4.03
CA PHE A 100 19.66 12.52 -3.49
C PHE A 100 21.07 12.02 -3.12
N LYS A 101 22.10 12.69 -3.61
CA LYS A 101 23.49 12.41 -3.22
C LYS A 101 23.88 13.40 -2.12
N GLU A 102 24.01 12.92 -0.90
CA GLU A 102 24.27 13.74 0.26
C GLU A 102 25.45 13.18 1.08
N GLU A 103 26.34 14.08 1.50
CA GLU A 103 27.40 13.74 2.45
C GLU A 103 26.93 14.02 3.88
N GLY A 104 27.61 13.44 4.87
CA GLY A 104 27.32 13.71 6.28
C GLY A 104 26.11 12.99 6.84
N ILE A 105 25.58 11.99 6.14
CA ILE A 105 24.54 11.08 6.62
C ILE A 105 25.15 9.70 6.81
N VAL A 106 25.01 9.13 8.00
CA VAL A 106 25.44 7.77 8.31
C VAL A 106 24.32 6.78 8.03
N GLU A 107 23.09 7.14 8.41
CA GLU A 107 21.92 6.30 8.23
C GLU A 107 20.66 7.17 8.12
N LEU A 108 19.74 6.78 7.24
CA LEU A 108 18.39 7.35 7.13
C LEU A 108 17.40 6.20 6.95
N LYS A 109 16.40 6.16 7.82
CA LYS A 109 15.32 5.16 7.78
C LYS A 109 13.98 5.85 7.93
N ALA A 110 13.06 5.54 7.02
CA ALA A 110 11.69 6.00 7.12
C ALA A 110 10.76 5.10 6.30
N GLY A 111 9.57 4.85 6.83
CA GLY A 111 8.56 4.03 6.18
C GLY A 111 8.86 2.52 6.21
N GLU A 112 7.80 1.75 6.03
CA GLU A 112 7.85 0.27 5.98
C GLU A 112 7.32 -0.26 4.65
N SER A 113 6.52 0.54 3.93
CA SER A 113 5.84 0.16 2.70
C SER A 113 5.60 1.39 1.82
N TYR A 114 5.61 1.20 0.50
CA TYR A 114 5.39 2.27 -0.49
C TYR A 114 3.95 2.80 -0.49
N ASN A 115 3.00 1.99 -0.05
CA ASN A 115 1.58 2.35 -0.02
C ASN A 115 1.10 2.89 1.34
N THR A 116 2.01 3.22 2.26
CA THR A 116 1.65 3.75 3.58
C THR A 116 2.37 5.06 3.90
N ILE A 117 1.67 5.95 4.59
CA ILE A 117 2.25 7.14 5.21
C ILE A 117 3.14 6.69 6.37
N PRO A 118 4.43 7.08 6.42
CA PRO A 118 5.35 6.66 7.46
C PRO A 118 4.96 7.19 8.84
N SER A 119 4.90 6.29 9.83
CA SER A 119 4.68 6.67 11.24
C SER A 119 5.97 7.00 11.99
N LYS A 120 7.13 6.67 11.41
CA LYS A 120 8.42 6.95 12.01
C LYS A 120 9.46 7.25 10.94
N ALA A 121 10.30 8.23 11.22
CA ALA A 121 11.49 8.54 10.42
C ALA A 121 12.67 8.86 11.35
N GLU A 122 13.86 8.38 11.02
CA GLU A 122 15.06 8.63 11.80
C GLU A 122 16.28 8.81 10.92
N ILE A 123 17.17 9.71 11.33
CA ILE A 123 18.44 9.98 10.67
C ILE A 123 19.56 9.99 11.70
N THR A 124 20.74 9.50 11.30
CA THR A 124 21.99 9.63 12.05
C THR A 124 22.98 10.41 11.18
N LEU A 125 23.43 11.55 11.67
CA LEU A 125 24.41 12.42 11.02
C LEU A 125 25.86 11.98 11.34
N SER A 126 26.85 12.47 10.58
CA SER A 126 28.27 12.14 10.75
C SER A 126 28.81 12.54 12.12
N ASN A 127 28.29 13.59 12.73
CA ASN A 127 28.62 14.01 14.09
C ASN A 127 28.01 13.09 15.18
N LYS A 128 27.39 11.96 14.78
CA LYS A 128 26.68 10.99 15.62
C LYS A 128 25.36 11.52 16.23
N GLN A 129 24.89 12.68 15.83
CA GLN A 129 23.57 13.17 16.23
C GLN A 129 22.50 12.28 15.59
N LYS A 130 21.62 11.73 16.42
CA LYS A 130 20.43 11.01 15.99
C LYS A 130 19.19 11.89 16.18
N ILE A 131 18.41 12.03 15.11
CA ILE A 131 17.16 12.80 15.10
C ILE A 131 16.03 11.85 14.69
N VAL A 132 14.96 11.84 15.46
CA VAL A 132 13.78 11.00 15.24
C VAL A 132 12.54 11.88 15.13
N ALA A 133 11.69 11.55 14.22
CA ALA A 133 10.34 12.10 14.09
C ALA A 133 9.31 10.97 14.07
N GLU A 134 8.18 11.26 14.68
CA GLU A 134 7.01 10.40 14.71
C GLU A 134 5.88 11.03 13.91
N GLY A 135 4.97 10.21 13.47
CA GLY A 135 3.77 10.57 12.74
C GLY A 135 2.68 9.53 12.98
N THR A 136 1.71 9.48 12.10
CA THR A 136 0.60 8.53 12.15
C THR A 136 0.49 7.82 10.81
N SER A 137 0.52 6.48 10.83
CA SER A 137 0.38 5.68 9.62
C SER A 137 -1.03 5.74 9.07
N ALA A 138 -1.13 5.85 7.75
CA ALA A 138 -2.37 5.72 6.99
C ALA A 138 -2.07 5.14 5.61
N HIS A 139 -3.07 4.63 4.92
CA HIS A 139 -2.92 4.20 3.54
C HIS A 139 -2.65 5.40 2.63
N SER A 140 -1.76 5.28 1.66
CA SER A 140 -1.35 6.39 0.77
C SER A 140 -2.51 6.97 -0.06
N SER A 141 -3.57 6.20 -0.29
CA SER A 141 -4.79 6.68 -0.97
C SER A 141 -5.66 7.62 -0.12
N MET A 142 -5.40 7.67 1.19
CA MET A 142 -6.12 8.52 2.18
C MET A 142 -5.12 9.28 3.06
N PRO A 143 -4.24 10.11 2.47
CA PRO A 143 -3.16 10.76 3.19
C PRO A 143 -3.62 11.72 4.29
N GLU A 144 -4.84 12.23 4.20
CA GLU A 144 -5.48 13.09 5.20
C GLU A 144 -5.71 12.38 6.55
N LYS A 145 -5.68 11.06 6.58
CA LYS A 145 -5.82 10.27 7.81
C LYS A 145 -4.50 10.00 8.51
N GLY A 146 -3.38 10.35 7.87
CA GLY A 146 -2.04 10.14 8.38
C GLY A 146 -1.34 11.46 8.73
N ASP A 147 -0.20 11.31 9.42
CA ASP A 147 0.77 12.37 9.67
C ASP A 147 2.15 11.85 9.24
N ASN A 148 2.76 12.49 8.24
CA ASN A 148 3.96 11.97 7.60
C ASN A 148 5.23 12.26 8.41
N ALA A 149 5.78 11.21 9.04
CA ALA A 149 7.01 11.32 9.81
C ALA A 149 8.22 11.82 9.00
N ILE A 150 8.26 11.63 7.68
CA ILE A 150 9.33 12.16 6.82
C ILE A 150 9.25 13.69 6.75
N SER A 151 8.05 14.24 6.60
CA SER A 151 7.84 15.70 6.64
C SER A 151 8.22 16.27 8.01
N ASN A 152 7.78 15.61 9.08
CA ASN A 152 8.11 16.00 10.45
C ASN A 152 9.61 15.92 10.74
N LEU A 153 10.31 14.91 10.21
CA LEU A 153 11.77 14.81 10.29
C LEU A 153 12.42 15.96 9.54
N SER A 154 11.98 16.24 8.33
CA SER A 154 12.51 17.29 7.48
C SER A 154 12.41 18.67 8.15
N GLU A 155 11.31 18.99 8.80
CA GLU A 155 11.16 20.23 9.59
C GLU A 155 12.13 20.34 10.76
N LYS A 156 12.43 19.22 11.44
CA LYS A 156 13.47 19.18 12.48
C LYS A 156 14.86 19.41 11.88
N LEU A 157 15.12 18.86 10.70
CA LEU A 157 16.40 19.00 10.01
C LEU A 157 16.66 20.42 9.50
N LEU A 158 15.64 21.19 9.13
CA LEU A 158 15.77 22.62 8.81
C LEU A 158 16.35 23.44 9.97
N LYS A 159 16.17 22.99 11.21
CA LYS A 159 16.69 23.65 12.43
C LYS A 159 18.07 23.14 12.85
N THR A 160 18.67 22.22 12.08
CA THR A 160 19.92 21.55 12.36
C THR A 160 21.00 22.07 11.42
N GLU A 161 22.08 22.69 11.92
CA GLU A 161 23.11 23.33 11.10
C GLU A 161 23.74 22.40 10.05
N GLU A 162 23.95 21.12 10.40
CA GLU A 162 24.56 20.14 9.47
C GLU A 162 23.60 19.59 8.43
N ALA A 163 22.30 19.82 8.58
CA ALA A 163 21.28 19.22 7.72
C ALA A 163 20.38 20.23 6.99
N LYS A 164 20.25 21.45 7.46
CA LYS A 164 19.29 22.46 6.96
C LYS A 164 19.40 22.76 5.46
N ASN A 165 20.60 22.61 4.89
CA ASN A 165 20.87 22.90 3.47
C ASN A 165 20.93 21.64 2.58
N LYS A 166 20.60 20.46 3.11
CA LYS A 166 20.59 19.24 2.30
C LYS A 166 19.45 19.25 1.30
N SER A 167 19.72 18.81 0.07
CA SER A 167 18.77 18.93 -1.03
C SER A 167 17.47 18.16 -0.77
N PHE A 168 17.53 16.98 -0.17
CA PHE A 168 16.29 16.25 0.19
C PHE A 168 15.49 16.97 1.28
N VAL A 169 16.14 17.63 2.26
CA VAL A 169 15.46 18.39 3.31
C VAL A 169 14.70 19.56 2.71
N LEU A 170 15.38 20.33 1.85
CA LEU A 170 14.77 21.47 1.16
C LEU A 170 13.63 21.00 0.27
N PHE A 171 13.85 19.95 -0.54
CA PHE A 171 12.83 19.39 -1.40
C PHE A 171 11.57 18.95 -0.63
N ILE A 172 11.71 18.18 0.46
CA ILE A 172 10.57 17.72 1.25
C ILE A 172 9.82 18.92 1.87
N ASN A 173 10.55 19.90 2.39
CA ASN A 173 9.90 21.09 2.97
C ASN A 173 9.20 21.95 1.93
N ASP A 174 9.76 22.11 0.76
CA ASP A 174 9.19 22.93 -0.30
C ASP A 174 7.90 22.31 -0.88
N TYR A 175 7.87 20.98 -1.02
CA TYR A 175 6.81 20.30 -1.75
C TYR A 175 5.84 19.50 -0.87
N PHE A 176 6.26 19.02 0.30
CA PHE A 176 5.47 18.10 1.12
C PHE A 176 5.22 18.58 2.56
N SER A 177 5.89 19.67 3.03
CA SER A 177 5.58 20.20 4.36
C SER A 177 4.15 20.71 4.39
N HIS A 178 3.36 20.16 5.33
CA HIS A 178 1.91 20.45 5.48
C HIS A 178 1.05 20.18 4.22
N ASN A 179 1.57 19.41 3.27
CA ASN A 179 0.88 19.05 2.05
C ASN A 179 1.05 17.56 1.73
N SER A 180 0.06 16.76 2.12
CA SER A 180 0.06 15.32 1.91
C SER A 180 -0.36 14.89 0.51
N PHE A 181 -0.86 15.80 -0.33
CA PHE A 181 -1.39 15.49 -1.66
C PHE A 181 -0.43 15.83 -2.79
N GLY A 182 0.73 16.40 -2.49
CA GLY A 182 1.73 16.76 -3.51
C GLY A 182 1.26 17.89 -4.45
N GLU A 183 0.30 18.71 -4.04
CA GLU A 183 -0.29 19.78 -4.86
C GLU A 183 0.75 20.75 -5.41
N LYS A 184 1.83 20.98 -4.67
CA LYS A 184 2.91 21.86 -5.12
C LYS A 184 3.75 21.27 -6.26
N LEU A 185 3.73 19.95 -6.43
CA LEU A 185 4.41 19.27 -7.56
C LEU A 185 3.57 19.31 -8.83
N LEU A 186 2.25 19.52 -8.72
CA LEU A 186 1.30 19.50 -9.82
C LEU A 186 0.94 20.92 -10.32
N ARG A 187 1.66 21.94 -9.86
CA ARG A 187 1.47 23.28 -10.36
C ARG A 187 2.11 23.41 -11.73
N ASP A 188 1.32 23.92 -12.69
CA ASP A 188 1.67 24.24 -14.07
C ASP A 188 2.95 25.09 -14.21
#